data_aac25ed4756ff9badf04f56dfb3633df
#
_entry.id   aac25ed4756ff9badf04f56dfb3633df
#
_cell.length_a   1.000
_cell.length_b   1.000
_cell.length_c   1.000
_cell.angle_alpha   90.00
_cell.angle_beta   90.00
_cell.angle_gamma   90.00
#
_symmetry.space_group_name_H-M   'P 1'
#
loop_
_entity.id
_entity.type
_entity.pdbx_description
1 polymer ?
#
loop_
_entity_poly.entity_id
_entity_poly.type
_entity_poly.pdbx_seq_one_letter_code
_entity_poly.pdbx_strand_id
1 'polypeptide(L)'
;NIVHTQGWIHCHTPATDASGPVKATMDVLFDDFKNHRMPAHLRVSLACXLNMCGAVHCSDIAILGYHRKPPIIDHEYLDKMCEIPLAIAACPTAAIRPTKVEVEGGKSVNSVAIKXXRXMFCGNCYT
;
A
#
# COMPACT_ATOMS: atom_id res chain seq x y z
N ASN A 1 -0.21 20.29 -11.82
CA ASN A 1 -0.38 20.83 -10.46
C ASN A 1 -0.09 19.78 -9.41
N ILE A 2 -0.75 18.61 -9.48
CA ILE A 2 -0.45 17.50 -8.59
C ILE A 2 -0.18 16.27 -9.43
N VAL A 3 0.95 15.61 -9.19
CA VAL A 3 1.27 14.31 -9.78
C VAL A 3 0.90 13.24 -8.76
N HIS A 4 0.09 12.27 -9.17
CA HIS A 4 -0.38 11.28 -8.21
C HIS A 4 -0.57 9.91 -8.83
N THR A 5 -0.57 8.91 -7.97
CA THR A 5 -0.93 7.54 -8.32
C THR A 5 -2.45 7.42 -8.38
N GLN A 6 -2.95 6.33 -8.94
CA GLN A 6 -4.39 6.11 -9.02
C GLN A 6 -4.99 5.46 -7.79
N GLY A 7 -4.14 4.89 -6.94
CA GLY A 7 -4.61 4.28 -5.71
C GLY A 7 -5.46 3.05 -5.95
N TRP A 8 -6.54 2.91 -5.18
CA TRP A 8 -7.36 1.70 -5.19
C TRP A 8 -8.20 1.51 -6.46
N ILE A 9 -8.17 2.47 -7.38
CA ILE A 9 -8.93 2.32 -8.63
C ILE A 9 -8.52 1.06 -9.38
N HIS A 10 -7.21 0.76 -9.44
CA HIS A 10 -6.76 -0.45 -10.11
C HIS A 10 -5.48 -1.07 -9.53
N CYS A 11 -5.14 -0.77 -8.29
CA CYS A 11 -3.95 -1.33 -7.67
C CYS A 11 -4.29 -2.02 -6.35
N HIS A 12 -3.64 -3.14 -6.07
CA HIS A 12 -3.87 -3.91 -4.85
C HIS A 12 -3.00 -3.49 -3.68
N THR A 13 -1.93 -2.71 -3.92
CA THR A 13 -0.95 -2.38 -2.88
C THR A 13 -1.20 -1.09 -2.10
N PRO A 14 -2.06 -0.14 -2.52
CA PRO A 14 -2.16 1.14 -1.81
C PRO A 14 -2.50 0.99 -0.32
N ALA A 15 -1.84 1.82 0.49
CA ALA A 15 -2.11 1.94 1.91
C ALA A 15 -3.12 3.04 2.21
N THR A 16 -3.29 3.98 1.28
CA THR A 16 -4.24 5.08 1.43
C THR A 16 -4.93 5.33 0.09
N ASP A 17 -6.08 6.00 0.15
CA ASP A 17 -6.75 6.47 -1.05
C ASP A 17 -5.92 7.58 -1.71
N ALA A 18 -5.90 7.61 -3.03
CA ALA A 18 -5.24 8.68 -3.78
C ALA A 18 -6.23 9.76 -4.18
N SER A 19 -7.41 9.37 -4.66
CA SER A 19 -8.39 10.30 -5.23
C SER A 19 -8.90 11.32 -4.21
N GLY A 20 -9.20 10.89 -3.00
CA GLY A 20 -9.72 11.77 -1.96
C GLY A 20 -8.76 12.88 -1.57
N PRO A 21 -7.56 12.54 -1.13
CA PRO A 21 -6.57 13.57 -0.77
C PRO A 21 -6.19 14.51 -1.91
N VAL A 22 -6.07 13.99 -3.13
CA VAL A 22 -5.76 14.82 -4.31
C VAL A 22 -6.90 15.80 -4.58
N LYS A 23 -8.14 15.31 -4.57
CA LYS A 23 -9.31 16.16 -4.79
C LYS A 23 -9.42 17.22 -3.71
N ALA A 24 -9.24 16.85 -2.45
CA ALA A 24 -9.30 17.81 -1.34
C ALA A 24 -8.23 18.90 -1.48
N THR A 25 -7.01 18.51 -1.82
CA THR A 25 -5.91 19.45 -1.99
C THR A 25 -6.17 20.39 -3.16
N MET A 26 -6.63 19.85 -4.29
CA MET A 26 -6.90 20.67 -5.46
C MET A 26 -8.08 21.60 -5.25
N ASP A 27 -9.10 21.19 -4.52
CA ASP A 27 -10.24 22.08 -4.24
C ASP A 27 -9.81 23.31 -3.42
N VAL A 28 -8.86 23.13 -2.51
CA VAL A 28 -8.34 24.23 -1.71
C VAL A 28 -7.38 25.11 -2.53
N LEU A 29 -6.51 24.51 -3.33
CA LEU A 29 -5.42 25.24 -4.00
C LEU A 29 -5.73 25.62 -5.45
N PHE A 30 -6.88 25.27 -5.97
CA PHE A 30 -7.20 25.47 -7.38
C PHE A 30 -7.05 26.92 -7.80
N ASP A 31 -7.61 27.86 -7.01
CA ASP A 31 -7.54 29.27 -7.36
C ASP A 31 -6.12 29.81 -7.28
N ASP A 32 -5.32 29.30 -6.35
CA ASP A 32 -3.92 29.71 -6.23
C ASP A 32 -3.10 29.25 -7.44
N PHE A 33 -3.32 28.01 -7.90
CA PHE A 33 -2.64 27.52 -9.10
C PHE A 33 -3.13 28.23 -10.37
N LYS A 34 -4.43 28.49 -10.45
CA LYS A 34 -5.03 29.14 -11.62
C LYS A 34 -4.56 30.58 -11.77
N ASN A 35 -4.54 31.31 -10.68
CA ASN A 35 -4.26 32.75 -10.68
C ASN A 35 -2.79 33.09 -10.40
N HIS A 36 -1.95 32.08 -10.24
CA HIS A 36 -0.52 32.25 -9.98
C HIS A 36 -0.25 33.15 -8.78
N ARG A 37 -1.00 32.94 -7.69
CA ARG A 37 -0.89 33.80 -6.50
C ARG A 37 0.23 33.38 -5.55
N MET A 38 0.80 32.20 -5.74
CA MET A 38 1.88 31.72 -4.89
C MET A 38 3.19 32.44 -5.21
N PRO A 39 4.04 32.67 -4.20
CA PRO A 39 5.30 33.39 -4.44
C PRO A 39 6.30 32.61 -5.30
N ALA A 40 6.12 31.29 -5.43
CA ALA A 40 7.01 30.46 -6.23
C ALA A 40 6.25 29.26 -6.74
N HIS A 41 6.87 28.53 -7.66
CA HIS A 41 6.29 27.28 -8.16
C HIS A 41 6.24 26.24 -7.05
N LEU A 42 5.07 25.61 -6.88
CA LEU A 42 4.87 24.57 -5.86
C LEU A 42 4.52 23.25 -6.55
N ARG A 43 5.33 22.24 -6.30
CA ARG A 43 5.09 20.89 -6.79
C ARG A 43 4.54 20.02 -5.68
N VAL A 44 3.34 19.49 -5.89
CA VAL A 44 2.72 18.56 -4.94
C VAL A 44 2.64 17.20 -5.59
N SER A 45 2.94 16.16 -4.85
CA SER A 45 2.79 14.79 -5.36
C SER A 45 2.19 13.90 -4.29
N LEU A 46 1.56 12.82 -4.75
CA LEU A 46 0.97 11.82 -3.86
C LEU A 46 1.32 10.42 -4.36
N ALA A 47 1.83 9.57 -3.46
CA ALA A 47 2.02 8.15 -3.70
C ALA A 47 1.24 7.36 -2.65
N CYS A 48 0.43 6.47 -3.11
CA CYS A 48 -0.46 5.69 -2.22
C CYS A 48 0.23 4.54 -1.49
N UNK A 49 1.46 4.24 -1.75
CA UNK A 49 2.19 3.20 -1.17
C UNK A 49 3.60 3.58 -1.12
N LEU A 50 4.34 2.76 -0.56
CA LEU A 50 5.78 2.99 -0.50
C LEU A 50 6.50 2.74 -1.82
N ASN A 51 5.85 2.18 -2.80
CA ASN A 51 6.45 2.01 -4.13
C ASN A 51 6.66 3.34 -4.86
N MET A 52 6.02 4.40 -4.41
CA MET A 52 6.28 5.78 -4.84
C MET A 52 6.08 6.02 -6.32
N CYS A 53 5.02 5.45 -6.89
CA CYS A 53 4.71 5.56 -8.31
C CYS A 53 4.41 7.00 -8.75
N GLY A 54 4.07 7.89 -7.82
CA GLY A 54 3.77 9.29 -8.09
C GLY A 54 4.99 10.21 -8.11
N ALA A 55 6.20 9.66 -8.15
CA ALA A 55 7.44 10.43 -8.22
C ALA A 55 7.60 11.43 -7.05
N VAL A 56 7.25 10.99 -5.86
CA VAL A 56 7.23 11.86 -4.67
C VAL A 56 8.59 12.42 -4.30
N HIS A 57 9.66 11.76 -4.74
CA HIS A 57 11.04 12.21 -4.45
C HIS A 57 11.37 13.55 -5.07
N CYS A 58 10.65 13.98 -6.09
CA CYS A 58 10.93 15.18 -6.85
C CYS A 58 10.01 16.34 -6.50
N SER A 59 9.22 16.22 -5.44
CA SER A 59 8.21 17.21 -5.10
C SER A 59 8.62 18.09 -3.95
N ASP A 60 8.03 19.29 -3.91
CA ASP A 60 8.18 20.18 -2.77
C ASP A 60 7.34 19.69 -1.58
N ILE A 61 6.13 19.22 -1.86
CA ILE A 61 5.28 18.56 -0.87
C ILE A 61 4.97 17.17 -1.38
N ALA A 62 5.19 16.17 -0.55
CA ALA A 62 4.91 14.79 -0.89
C ALA A 62 3.93 14.19 0.12
N ILE A 63 2.81 13.68 -0.39
CA ILE A 63 1.83 12.96 0.42
C ILE A 63 2.05 11.47 0.17
N LEU A 64 2.36 10.73 1.25
CA LEU A 64 2.77 9.35 1.10
C LEU A 64 1.94 8.44 2.00
N GLY A 65 1.31 7.43 1.40
CA GLY A 65 0.67 6.37 2.17
C GLY A 65 1.67 5.33 2.62
N TYR A 66 1.41 4.67 3.75
CA TYR A 66 2.23 3.56 4.19
C TYR A 66 1.41 2.62 5.05
N HIS A 67 1.76 1.33 5.00
CA HIS A 67 1.12 0.34 5.84
C HIS A 67 1.72 0.37 7.24
N ARG A 68 0.88 0.33 8.27
CA ARG A 68 1.31 0.41 9.67
C ARG A 68 1.19 -0.90 10.41
N LYS A 69 0.50 -1.87 9.82
CA LYS A 69 0.26 -3.17 10.44
C LYS A 69 0.58 -4.28 9.45
N PRO A 70 0.95 -5.47 9.94
CA PRO A 70 1.10 -6.61 9.03
C PRO A 70 -0.23 -6.94 8.36
N PRO A 71 -0.21 -7.60 7.19
CA PRO A 71 -1.44 -8.02 6.56
C PRO A 71 -2.21 -9.01 7.42
N ILE A 72 -3.52 -8.91 7.40
CA ILE A 72 -4.40 -9.87 8.07
C ILE A 72 -4.47 -11.12 7.21
N ILE A 73 -4.32 -12.28 7.82
CA ILE A 73 -4.36 -13.55 7.12
C ILE A 73 -5.70 -14.24 7.41
N ASP A 74 -6.43 -14.54 6.37
CA ASP A 74 -7.63 -15.36 6.48
C ASP A 74 -7.20 -16.81 6.28
N HIS A 75 -6.95 -17.51 7.39
CA HIS A 75 -6.42 -18.87 7.37
C HIS A 75 -7.37 -19.87 6.72
N GLU A 76 -8.67 -19.60 6.77
CA GLU A 76 -9.67 -20.52 6.23
C GLU A 76 -9.64 -20.57 4.71
N TYR A 77 -9.31 -19.45 4.07
CA TYR A 77 -9.39 -19.34 2.62
C TYR A 77 -8.03 -19.25 1.92
N LEU A 78 -6.97 -19.05 2.67
CA LEU A 78 -5.66 -18.80 2.08
C LEU A 78 -5.21 -19.91 1.13
N ASP A 79 -5.34 -21.16 1.55
CA ASP A 79 -4.91 -22.30 0.74
C ASP A 79 -5.80 -22.58 -0.48
N LYS A 80 -6.99 -21.99 -0.51
CA LYS A 80 -7.94 -22.13 -1.61
C LYS A 80 -7.81 -21.01 -2.64
N MET A 81 -7.41 -19.81 -2.20
CA MET A 81 -7.40 -18.61 -3.02
C MET A 81 -6.00 -18.22 -3.49
N CYS A 82 -4.98 -18.65 -2.79
CA CYS A 82 -3.61 -18.22 -3.04
C CYS A 82 -2.68 -19.41 -3.17
N GLU A 83 -1.62 -19.23 -3.96
CA GLU A 83 -0.51 -20.18 -3.96
C GLU A 83 0.43 -19.82 -2.82
N ILE A 84 0.38 -20.58 -1.74
CA ILE A 84 1.18 -20.31 -0.54
C ILE A 84 2.68 -20.18 -0.86
N PRO A 85 3.29 -21.07 -1.69
CA PRO A 85 4.72 -20.90 -2.02
C PRO A 85 5.04 -19.57 -2.71
N LEU A 86 4.14 -19.03 -3.53
CA LEU A 86 4.36 -17.75 -4.18
C LEU A 86 4.38 -16.60 -3.17
N ALA A 87 3.45 -16.60 -2.21
CA ALA A 87 3.42 -15.57 -1.18
C ALA A 87 4.70 -15.59 -0.34
N ILE A 88 5.18 -16.80 0.00
CA ILE A 88 6.42 -16.95 0.75
C ILE A 88 7.62 -16.45 -0.07
N ALA A 89 7.68 -16.82 -1.35
CA ALA A 89 8.77 -16.44 -2.23
C ALA A 89 8.79 -14.93 -2.51
N ALA A 90 7.61 -14.30 -2.57
CA ALA A 90 7.50 -12.88 -2.88
C ALA A 90 8.03 -11.99 -1.75
N CYS A 91 8.13 -12.50 -0.53
CA CYS A 91 8.53 -11.67 0.59
C CYS A 91 10.02 -11.33 0.52
N PRO A 92 10.40 -10.04 0.35
CA PRO A 92 11.83 -9.69 0.18
C PRO A 92 12.65 -9.89 1.45
N THR A 93 12.00 -9.93 2.63
CA THR A 93 12.71 -10.07 3.91
C THR A 93 12.53 -11.44 4.53
N ALA A 94 11.90 -12.37 3.82
CA ALA A 94 11.58 -13.71 4.33
C ALA A 94 10.83 -13.67 5.66
N ALA A 95 9.87 -12.75 5.74
CA ALA A 95 9.03 -12.59 6.92
C ALA A 95 7.92 -13.63 6.99
N ILE A 96 7.55 -14.22 5.84
CA ILE A 96 6.44 -15.17 5.74
C ILE A 96 6.98 -16.58 5.85
N ARG A 97 6.39 -17.39 6.73
CA ARG A 97 6.81 -18.76 6.96
C ARG A 97 5.59 -19.69 6.85
N PRO A 98 5.77 -20.88 6.29
CA PRO A 98 4.67 -21.85 6.27
C PRO A 98 4.36 -22.30 7.69
N THR A 99 3.09 -22.51 7.96
CA THR A 99 2.63 -22.99 9.26
C THR A 99 1.33 -23.76 9.09
N LYS A 100 0.98 -24.53 10.10
CA LYS A 100 -0.33 -25.17 10.16
C LYS A 100 -1.12 -24.51 11.26
N VAL A 101 -2.36 -24.17 10.95
CA VAL A 101 -3.25 -23.49 11.87
C VAL A 101 -4.53 -24.30 12.01
N GLU A 102 -5.04 -24.42 13.21
CA GLU A 102 -6.32 -25.03 13.46
C GLU A 102 -7.41 -23.98 13.31
N VAL A 103 -8.32 -24.21 12.39
CA VAL A 103 -9.46 -23.33 12.11
C VAL A 103 -10.67 -23.86 12.89
N GLU A 104 -11.66 -23.02 13.07
CA GLU A 104 -12.90 -23.39 13.74
C GLU A 104 -13.47 -24.66 13.09
N GLY A 105 -13.70 -25.67 13.94
CA GLY A 105 -14.10 -26.99 13.48
C GLY A 105 -13.02 -28.07 13.59
N GLY A 106 -11.84 -27.75 14.14
CA GLY A 106 -10.80 -28.73 14.43
C GLY A 106 -10.01 -29.23 13.23
N LYS A 107 -10.15 -28.60 12.07
CA LYS A 107 -9.38 -28.98 10.88
C LYS A 107 -8.06 -28.21 10.85
N SER A 108 -6.98 -28.95 10.64
CA SER A 108 -5.66 -28.35 10.45
C SER A 108 -5.49 -27.95 8.99
N VAL A 109 -5.24 -26.68 8.74
CA VAL A 109 -5.08 -26.12 7.38
C VAL A 109 -3.66 -25.62 7.20
N ASN A 110 -3.14 -25.80 6.01
CA ASN A 110 -1.85 -25.20 5.65
C ASN A 110 -2.03 -23.68 5.47
N SER A 111 -1.19 -22.92 6.14
CA SER A 111 -1.29 -21.47 6.12
C SER A 111 0.09 -20.85 6.28
N VAL A 112 0.14 -19.57 6.55
CA VAL A 112 1.41 -18.87 6.76
C VAL A 112 1.35 -18.06 8.05
N ALA A 113 2.53 -17.84 8.62
CA ALA A 113 2.71 -16.94 9.76
C ALA A 113 3.68 -15.83 9.38
N ILE A 114 3.47 -14.64 9.91
CA ILE A 114 4.30 -13.47 9.61
C ILE A 114 5.13 -13.13 10.85
N LYS A 115 6.42 -13.00 10.65
CA LYS A 115 7.31 -12.52 11.71
C LYS A 115 7.40 -10.99 11.65
N UNK A 116 6.78 -10.49 12.44
CA UNK A 116 6.67 -9.11 12.53
C UNK A 116 7.93 -8.38 12.57
N UNK A 117 8.89 -9.09 13.03
CA UNK A 117 10.12 -8.56 13.07
C UNK A 117 10.72 -8.30 11.81
N ARG A 118 10.49 -9.04 10.88
CA ARG A 118 10.99 -8.92 9.53
C ARG A 118 10.05 -8.21 8.52
N UNK A 119 8.81 -8.01 8.83
CA UNK A 119 7.98 -7.39 7.98
C UNK A 119 8.44 -6.05 7.74
N MET A 120 8.54 -5.60 6.53
CA MET A 120 8.85 -4.24 6.10
C MET A 120 7.63 -3.47 5.56
N PHE A 121 6.47 -4.07 5.62
CA PHE A 121 5.19 -3.43 5.29
C PHE A 121 5.08 -2.98 3.83
N CYS A 122 5.72 -3.70 2.94
CA CYS A 122 5.76 -3.33 1.52
C CYS A 122 4.55 -3.81 0.71
N GLY A 123 3.84 -4.81 1.20
CA GLY A 123 2.65 -5.34 0.52
C GLY A 123 2.92 -6.25 -0.67
N ASN A 124 4.18 -6.65 -0.90
CA ASN A 124 4.53 -7.45 -2.07
C ASN A 124 3.90 -8.85 -2.07
N CYS A 125 3.52 -9.34 -0.90
CA CYS A 125 2.96 -10.69 -0.78
C CYS A 125 1.52 -10.79 -1.31
N TYR A 126 0.81 -9.68 -1.44
CA TYR A 126 -0.57 -9.70 -1.93
C TYR A 126 -0.79 -8.84 -3.19
N THR A 127 0.30 -8.48 -3.84
CA THR A 127 0.21 -7.65 -5.06
C THR A 127 -0.06 -8.50 -6.33
#